data_3eb0d5194a1c09da7b90a3ea7a14ec3f
#
_entry.id   3eb0d5194a1c09da7b90a3ea7a14ec3f
#
_cell.length_a   1.000
_cell.length_b   1.000
_cell.length_c   1.000
_cell.angle_alpha   90.00
_cell.angle_beta   90.00
_cell.angle_gamma   90.00
#
_symmetry.space_group_name_H-M   'P 1'
#
loop_
_entity.id
_entity.type
_entity.pdbx_description
1 polymer ?
#
loop_
_entity_poly.entity_id
_entity_poly.type
_entity_poly.pdbx_seq_one_letter_code
_entity_poly.pdbx_strand_id
1 'polypeptide(L)'
;MKFDYLREFIVAARSGELQQAASELGISLPTLSKHIKAVELEIGAPLFIRSRKTVLSQYGRIMLPYAQELIALQDEYRSDFASGAPTEKGELTIGLSPIQFRERSGALLEEFMLTNPTVSVKTVEYGNSELCKHIKDRDCDIALVRTQPEICRDPELVYYPLCADNLVAFLNPEHPLAREKSITFEQLKFENIYLRSENSTIYKVCVSEFEKLGYMPKIFFGGSFSVYDTVRRGEGITLYLAPPVSEEYSTPLAIVPVSPPVTSFMDIVFRREPMSAAAEIFFRFMMDRAISSGNIK
;
A
#
# COMPACT_ATOMS: atom_id res chain seq x y z
N MET A 1 11.72 -24.29 21.24
CA MET A 1 10.50 -24.97 20.69
C MET A 1 10.87 -25.67 19.38
N LYS A 2 10.43 -26.94 19.18
CA LYS A 2 10.68 -27.66 17.93
C LYS A 2 9.52 -27.45 16.97
N PHE A 3 9.79 -27.18 15.72
CA PHE A 3 8.76 -26.98 14.70
C PHE A 3 7.87 -28.22 14.50
N ASP A 4 8.44 -29.42 14.60
CA ASP A 4 7.66 -30.66 14.53
C ASP A 4 6.56 -30.71 15.62
N TYR A 5 6.86 -30.25 16.83
CA TYR A 5 5.89 -30.23 17.91
C TYR A 5 4.75 -29.20 17.68
N LEU A 6 5.06 -28.09 16.98
CA LEU A 6 4.04 -27.14 16.54
C LEU A 6 3.15 -27.72 15.45
N ARG A 7 3.71 -28.46 14.47
CA ARG A 7 2.92 -29.18 13.46
C ARG A 7 1.97 -30.19 14.12
N GLU A 8 2.48 -30.97 15.06
CA GLU A 8 1.69 -31.93 15.83
C GLU A 8 0.58 -31.25 16.64
N PHE A 9 0.85 -30.11 17.26
CA PHE A 9 -0.17 -29.29 17.95
C PHE A 9 -1.27 -28.82 16.98
N ILE A 10 -0.92 -28.32 15.79
CA ILE A 10 -1.88 -27.87 14.77
C ILE A 10 -2.78 -29.03 14.33
N VAL A 11 -2.20 -30.20 14.05
CA VAL A 11 -2.96 -31.39 13.67
C VAL A 11 -3.88 -31.84 14.81
N ALA A 12 -3.39 -31.88 16.05
CA ALA A 12 -4.20 -32.20 17.22
C ALA A 12 -5.37 -31.23 17.43
N ALA A 13 -5.15 -29.93 17.19
CA ALA A 13 -6.20 -28.91 17.29
C ALA A 13 -7.30 -29.10 16.23
N ARG A 14 -6.95 -29.58 15.04
CA ARG A 14 -7.89 -29.81 13.93
C ARG A 14 -8.67 -31.12 14.07
N SER A 15 -8.03 -32.18 14.53
CA SER A 15 -8.60 -33.53 14.53
C SER A 15 -9.70 -33.78 15.58
N GLY A 16 -9.78 -32.91 16.62
CA GLY A 16 -10.78 -33.05 17.66
C GLY A 16 -10.58 -34.25 18.64
N GLU A 17 -9.70 -35.20 18.34
CA GLU A 17 -9.29 -36.34 19.17
C GLU A 17 -7.78 -36.60 19.02
N LEU A 18 -7.06 -36.68 20.17
CA LEU A 18 -5.61 -36.95 20.16
C LEU A 18 -5.23 -38.29 19.53
N GLN A 19 -6.08 -39.31 19.66
CA GLN A 19 -5.87 -40.63 19.09
C GLN A 19 -5.87 -40.55 17.54
N GLN A 20 -6.82 -39.83 16.98
CA GLN A 20 -6.93 -39.61 15.54
C GLN A 20 -5.75 -38.79 15.04
N ALA A 21 -5.37 -37.71 15.74
CA ALA A 21 -4.20 -36.91 15.41
C ALA A 21 -2.89 -37.72 15.41
N ALA A 22 -2.71 -38.59 16.43
CA ALA A 22 -1.54 -39.45 16.50
C ALA A 22 -1.49 -40.43 15.33
N SER A 23 -2.63 -41.01 14.91
CA SER A 23 -2.74 -41.88 13.76
C SER A 23 -2.42 -41.14 12.45
N GLU A 24 -2.94 -39.90 12.28
CA GLU A 24 -2.66 -39.06 11.09
C GLU A 24 -1.17 -38.72 10.99
N LEU A 25 -0.52 -38.49 12.13
CA LEU A 25 0.91 -38.15 12.21
C LEU A 25 1.83 -39.38 12.15
N GLY A 26 1.30 -40.60 12.19
CA GLY A 26 2.09 -41.81 12.22
C GLY A 26 2.92 -42.03 13.49
N ILE A 27 2.50 -41.45 14.63
CA ILE A 27 3.19 -41.54 15.91
C ILE A 27 2.27 -42.12 16.97
N SER A 28 2.84 -42.57 18.10
CA SER A 28 2.03 -43.07 19.22
C SER A 28 1.36 -41.91 19.98
N LEU A 29 0.17 -42.17 20.54
CA LEU A 29 -0.53 -41.21 21.41
C LEU A 29 0.33 -40.74 22.61
N PRO A 30 1.10 -41.60 23.32
CA PRO A 30 2.03 -41.14 24.34
C PRO A 30 3.09 -40.17 23.80
N THR A 31 3.60 -40.41 22.60
CA THR A 31 4.58 -39.51 21.93
C THR A 31 3.97 -38.15 21.65
N LEU A 32 2.81 -38.11 21.00
CA LEU A 32 2.09 -36.87 20.72
C LEU A 32 1.81 -36.08 22.02
N SER A 33 1.29 -36.76 23.05
CA SER A 33 1.00 -36.15 24.36
C SER A 33 2.27 -35.55 25.01
N LYS A 34 3.42 -36.24 24.90
CA LYS A 34 4.71 -35.76 25.40
C LYS A 34 5.17 -34.50 24.65
N HIS A 35 5.00 -34.47 23.35
CA HIS A 35 5.42 -33.32 22.52
C HIS A 35 4.53 -32.10 22.79
N ILE A 36 3.21 -32.28 22.85
CA ILE A 36 2.27 -31.22 23.23
C ILE A 36 2.63 -30.66 24.62
N LYS A 37 2.89 -31.56 25.60
CA LYS A 37 3.29 -31.14 26.94
C LYS A 37 4.62 -30.35 26.95
N ALA A 38 5.54 -30.67 26.05
CA ALA A 38 6.80 -29.92 25.91
C ALA A 38 6.53 -28.48 25.42
N VAL A 39 5.61 -28.31 24.48
CA VAL A 39 5.17 -26.97 24.03
C VAL A 39 4.47 -26.21 25.16
N GLU A 40 3.56 -26.87 25.90
CA GLU A 40 2.85 -26.28 27.04
C GLU A 40 3.83 -25.80 28.15
N LEU A 41 4.85 -26.61 28.42
CA LEU A 41 5.89 -26.25 29.41
C LEU A 41 6.72 -25.04 28.98
N GLU A 42 7.03 -24.94 27.72
CA GLU A 42 7.80 -23.82 27.19
C GLU A 42 6.98 -22.52 27.17
N ILE A 43 5.69 -22.61 26.85
CA ILE A 43 4.76 -21.48 26.86
C ILE A 43 4.32 -21.11 28.29
N GLY A 44 4.41 -22.05 29.23
CA GLY A 44 3.99 -21.86 30.60
C GLY A 44 2.46 -21.97 30.79
N ALA A 45 1.73 -22.49 29.78
CA ALA A 45 0.25 -22.59 29.85
C ALA A 45 -0.27 -23.82 29.08
N PRO A 46 -1.39 -24.44 29.56
CA PRO A 46 -1.99 -25.56 28.85
C PRO A 46 -2.66 -25.13 27.54
N LEU A 47 -2.38 -25.85 26.45
CA LEU A 47 -2.98 -25.59 25.14
C LEU A 47 -4.33 -26.29 24.95
N PHE A 48 -4.56 -27.39 25.67
CA PHE A 48 -5.83 -28.13 25.66
C PHE A 48 -6.50 -28.19 27.04
N ILE A 49 -7.81 -28.24 27.02
CA ILE A 49 -8.62 -28.48 28.21
C ILE A 49 -8.68 -30.00 28.45
N ARG A 50 -8.54 -30.45 29.69
CA ARG A 50 -8.72 -31.87 30.08
C ARG A 50 -10.17 -32.26 29.86
N SER A 51 -10.49 -32.94 28.78
CA SER A 51 -11.80 -33.49 28.46
C SER A 51 -11.65 -34.76 27.62
N ARG A 52 -12.76 -35.48 27.39
CA ARG A 52 -12.76 -36.67 26.50
C ARG A 52 -12.47 -36.26 25.02
N LYS A 53 -12.83 -35.03 24.63
CA LYS A 53 -12.52 -34.47 23.30
C LYS A 53 -11.36 -33.51 23.43
N THR A 54 -10.57 -33.42 22.38
CA THR A 54 -9.46 -32.46 22.25
C THR A 54 -10.03 -31.07 22.01
N VAL A 55 -10.14 -30.26 23.08
CA VAL A 55 -10.68 -28.91 23.03
C VAL A 55 -9.57 -27.94 23.40
N LEU A 56 -9.34 -26.95 22.56
CA LEU A 56 -8.37 -25.89 22.82
C LEU A 56 -8.74 -25.06 24.05
N SER A 57 -7.77 -24.83 24.93
CA SER A 57 -7.87 -23.82 25.97
C SER A 57 -7.92 -22.41 25.38
N GLN A 58 -8.10 -21.39 26.22
CA GLN A 58 -7.94 -19.99 25.76
C GLN A 58 -6.53 -19.74 25.23
N TYR A 59 -5.50 -20.33 25.83
CA TYR A 59 -4.10 -20.20 25.39
C TYR A 59 -3.86 -20.97 24.08
N GLY A 60 -4.49 -22.14 23.91
CA GLY A 60 -4.44 -22.88 22.67
C GLY A 60 -5.06 -22.11 21.48
N ARG A 61 -6.18 -21.42 21.72
CA ARG A 61 -6.80 -20.56 20.70
C ARG A 61 -5.93 -19.36 20.32
N ILE A 62 -5.22 -18.78 21.27
CA ILE A 62 -4.26 -17.70 21.01
C ILE A 62 -3.05 -18.24 20.23
N MET A 63 -2.51 -19.39 20.67
CA MET A 63 -1.28 -19.96 20.08
C MET A 63 -1.48 -20.53 18.67
N LEU A 64 -2.67 -21.02 18.33
CA LEU A 64 -2.92 -21.71 17.07
C LEU A 64 -2.58 -20.86 15.82
N PRO A 65 -3.03 -19.61 15.68
CA PRO A 65 -2.65 -18.78 14.53
C PRO A 65 -1.15 -18.55 14.47
N TYR A 66 -0.49 -18.24 15.57
CA TYR A 66 0.97 -18.07 15.60
C TYR A 66 1.72 -19.34 15.22
N ALA A 67 1.25 -20.51 15.67
CA ALA A 67 1.84 -21.79 15.29
C ALA A 67 1.72 -22.03 13.78
N GLN A 68 0.58 -21.67 13.18
CA GLN A 68 0.35 -21.78 11.74
C GLN A 68 1.27 -20.87 10.95
N GLU A 69 1.41 -19.61 11.35
CA GLU A 69 2.32 -18.64 10.72
C GLU A 69 3.79 -19.08 10.80
N LEU A 70 4.23 -19.56 11.98
CA LEU A 70 5.60 -20.07 12.16
C LEU A 70 5.90 -21.28 11.28
N ILE A 71 4.92 -22.19 11.11
CA ILE A 71 5.07 -23.35 10.23
C ILE A 71 5.05 -22.93 8.76
N ALA A 72 4.18 -22.02 8.37
CA ALA A 72 4.14 -21.49 7.01
C ALA A 72 5.48 -20.83 6.64
N LEU A 73 6.04 -19.99 7.53
CA LEU A 73 7.35 -19.37 7.32
C LEU A 73 8.48 -20.40 7.25
N GLN A 74 8.41 -21.49 8.07
CA GLN A 74 9.36 -22.58 7.98
C GLN A 74 9.31 -23.29 6.61
N ASP A 75 8.12 -23.52 6.10
CA ASP A 75 7.94 -24.21 4.82
C ASP A 75 8.38 -23.33 3.65
N GLU A 76 8.14 -22.01 3.75
CA GLU A 76 8.59 -21.02 2.78
C GLU A 76 10.12 -21.04 2.66
N TYR A 77 10.86 -20.84 3.77
CA TYR A 77 12.31 -20.84 3.70
C TYR A 77 12.89 -22.18 3.26
N ARG A 78 12.27 -23.31 3.68
CA ARG A 78 12.70 -24.65 3.22
C ARG A 78 12.50 -24.83 1.73
N SER A 79 11.41 -24.33 1.18
CA SER A 79 11.16 -24.32 -0.26
C SER A 79 12.21 -23.49 -1.00
N ASP A 80 12.52 -22.30 -0.47
CA ASP A 80 13.52 -21.39 -1.03
C ASP A 80 14.91 -22.06 -1.06
N PHE A 81 15.31 -22.72 0.02
CA PHE A 81 16.56 -23.48 0.07
C PHE A 81 16.56 -24.72 -0.82
N ALA A 82 15.44 -25.46 -0.90
CA ALA A 82 15.33 -26.67 -1.70
C ALA A 82 15.33 -26.39 -3.21
N SER A 83 14.81 -25.23 -3.61
CA SER A 83 14.80 -24.79 -5.01
C SER A 83 16.20 -24.43 -5.53
N GLY A 84 17.21 -24.38 -4.66
CA GLY A 84 18.56 -23.92 -5.02
C GLY A 84 18.57 -22.47 -5.52
N ALA A 85 17.47 -21.76 -5.29
CA ALA A 85 17.38 -20.36 -5.64
C ALA A 85 18.47 -19.60 -4.86
N PRO A 86 19.26 -18.75 -5.53
CA PRO A 86 20.14 -17.84 -4.82
C PRO A 86 19.28 -17.05 -3.83
N THR A 87 19.84 -16.80 -2.65
CA THR A 87 19.22 -16.00 -1.57
C THR A 87 18.86 -14.58 -2.02
N GLU A 88 19.24 -14.18 -3.20
CA GLU A 88 18.83 -12.93 -3.85
C GLU A 88 17.50 -13.16 -4.56
N LYS A 89 16.43 -12.66 -3.95
CA LYS A 89 15.09 -12.63 -4.59
C LYS A 89 15.07 -11.74 -5.85
N GLY A 90 16.24 -11.27 -6.30
CA GLY A 90 16.46 -10.53 -7.53
C GLY A 90 16.52 -9.02 -7.36
N GLU A 91 16.76 -8.35 -8.46
CA GLU A 91 16.71 -6.88 -8.55
C GLU A 91 15.29 -6.45 -8.87
N LEU A 92 14.86 -5.35 -8.26
CA LEU A 92 13.58 -4.71 -8.50
C LEU A 92 13.79 -3.23 -8.78
N THR A 93 13.46 -2.77 -9.97
CA THR A 93 13.46 -1.35 -10.30
C THR A 93 12.05 -0.78 -10.22
N ILE A 94 11.85 0.18 -9.32
CA ILE A 94 10.55 0.82 -9.07
C ILE A 94 10.55 2.23 -9.64
N GLY A 95 9.61 2.51 -10.55
CA GLY A 95 9.37 3.83 -11.10
C GLY A 95 8.48 4.67 -10.16
N LEU A 96 8.91 5.87 -9.83
CA LEU A 96 8.21 6.80 -8.93
C LEU A 96 8.15 8.19 -9.53
N SER A 97 7.11 8.96 -9.22
CA SER A 97 7.18 10.40 -9.44
C SER A 97 7.79 11.09 -8.21
N PRO A 98 8.53 12.21 -8.39
CA PRO A 98 9.20 12.91 -7.28
C PRO A 98 8.26 13.31 -6.13
N ILE A 99 6.99 13.50 -6.42
CA ILE A 99 5.96 13.89 -5.44
C ILE A 99 5.53 12.70 -4.59
N GLN A 100 5.36 11.55 -5.23
CA GLN A 100 4.87 10.33 -4.58
C GLN A 100 5.86 9.80 -3.55
N PHE A 101 7.16 9.93 -3.82
CA PHE A 101 8.21 9.49 -2.92
C PHE A 101 8.17 10.21 -1.57
N ARG A 102 7.78 11.49 -1.55
CA ARG A 102 7.76 12.28 -0.30
C ARG A 102 6.55 12.03 0.60
N GLU A 103 5.40 11.65 0.06
CA GLU A 103 4.14 11.75 0.80
C GLU A 103 3.66 10.46 1.47
N ARG A 104 3.71 9.32 0.81
CA ARG A 104 3.21 8.04 1.36
C ARG A 104 4.07 6.84 0.98
N SER A 105 4.67 6.88 -0.19
CA SER A 105 5.39 5.74 -0.76
C SER A 105 6.76 5.55 -0.13
N GLY A 106 7.37 6.60 0.42
CA GLY A 106 8.70 6.53 1.03
C GLY A 106 8.73 5.59 2.24
N ALA A 107 7.81 5.79 3.19
CA ALA A 107 7.71 4.95 4.39
C ALA A 107 7.38 3.48 4.06
N LEU A 108 6.46 3.26 3.09
CA LEU A 108 6.13 1.91 2.64
C LEU A 108 7.31 1.24 1.93
N LEU A 109 8.08 1.99 1.16
CA LEU A 109 9.27 1.47 0.49
C LEU A 109 10.38 1.12 1.49
N GLU A 110 10.60 1.96 2.50
CA GLU A 110 11.51 1.66 3.61
C GLU A 110 11.08 0.40 4.36
N GLU A 111 9.79 0.28 4.69
CA GLU A 111 9.24 -0.91 5.33
C GLU A 111 9.44 -2.16 4.47
N PHE A 112 9.20 -2.05 3.15
CA PHE A 112 9.43 -3.13 2.21
C PHE A 112 10.89 -3.58 2.21
N MET A 113 11.84 -2.64 2.09
CA MET A 113 13.28 -2.95 2.09
C MET A 113 13.73 -3.60 3.40
N LEU A 114 13.21 -3.13 4.55
CA LEU A 114 13.52 -3.70 5.85
C LEU A 114 12.98 -5.13 6.02
N THR A 115 11.78 -5.39 5.50
CA THR A 115 11.13 -6.71 5.63
C THR A 115 11.54 -7.70 4.55
N ASN A 116 12.15 -7.23 3.45
CA ASN A 116 12.61 -8.07 2.35
C ASN A 116 14.09 -7.79 1.99
N PRO A 117 15.04 -8.03 2.91
CA PRO A 117 16.45 -7.65 2.73
C PRO A 117 17.16 -8.41 1.58
N THR A 118 16.55 -9.47 1.06
CA THR A 118 17.06 -10.25 -0.07
C THR A 118 16.65 -9.69 -1.44
N VAL A 119 15.79 -8.65 -1.48
CA VAL A 119 15.42 -7.93 -2.69
C VAL A 119 16.30 -6.69 -2.82
N SER A 120 17.09 -6.61 -3.89
CA SER A 120 17.84 -5.40 -4.22
C SER A 120 16.90 -4.39 -4.89
N VAL A 121 16.54 -3.32 -4.18
CA VAL A 121 15.60 -2.31 -4.68
C VAL A 121 16.36 -1.12 -5.25
N LYS A 122 16.03 -0.78 -6.50
CA LYS A 122 16.44 0.44 -7.18
C LYS A 122 15.23 1.30 -7.46
N THR A 123 15.28 2.58 -7.18
CA THR A 123 14.24 3.53 -7.55
C THR A 123 14.69 4.41 -8.70
N VAL A 124 13.78 4.71 -9.63
CA VAL A 124 13.99 5.66 -10.71
C VAL A 124 12.87 6.69 -10.71
N GLU A 125 13.24 7.95 -10.93
CA GLU A 125 12.28 9.06 -10.88
C GLU A 125 11.98 9.58 -12.28
N TYR A 126 10.70 9.59 -12.64
CA TYR A 126 10.18 10.13 -13.89
C TYR A 126 8.93 10.96 -13.65
N GLY A 127 8.60 11.84 -14.57
CA GLY A 127 7.31 12.51 -14.57
C GLY A 127 6.17 11.48 -14.64
N ASN A 128 5.08 11.73 -13.93
CA ASN A 128 3.95 10.77 -13.88
C ASN A 128 3.42 10.37 -15.26
N SER A 129 3.45 11.29 -16.23
CA SER A 129 3.05 11.03 -17.63
C SER A 129 4.05 10.15 -18.41
N GLU A 130 5.28 10.01 -17.94
CA GLU A 130 6.35 9.27 -18.60
C GLU A 130 6.51 7.85 -18.03
N LEU A 131 6.08 7.62 -16.79
CA LEU A 131 6.24 6.35 -16.09
C LEU A 131 5.69 5.15 -16.90
N CYS A 132 4.52 5.28 -17.53
CA CYS A 132 3.97 4.22 -18.37
C CYS A 132 4.87 3.86 -19.55
N LYS A 133 5.54 4.84 -20.15
CA LYS A 133 6.51 4.60 -21.21
C LYS A 133 7.72 3.84 -20.66
N HIS A 134 8.29 4.28 -19.54
CA HIS A 134 9.46 3.64 -18.92
C HIS A 134 9.18 2.20 -18.46
N ILE A 135 7.94 1.88 -18.05
CA ILE A 135 7.55 0.49 -17.80
C ILE A 135 7.61 -0.34 -19.09
N LYS A 136 7.09 0.18 -20.21
CA LYS A 136 7.13 -0.52 -21.51
C LYS A 136 8.55 -0.69 -22.04
N ASP A 137 9.36 0.36 -21.89
CA ASP A 137 10.77 0.36 -22.32
C ASP A 137 11.68 -0.48 -21.40
N ARG A 138 11.13 -1.10 -20.34
CA ARG A 138 11.83 -1.93 -19.34
C ARG A 138 12.86 -1.18 -18.50
N ASP A 139 12.74 0.13 -18.39
CA ASP A 139 13.57 0.96 -17.51
C ASP A 139 13.17 0.77 -16.03
N CYS A 140 11.95 0.31 -15.78
CA CYS A 140 11.48 -0.15 -14.47
C CYS A 140 10.53 -1.36 -14.61
N ASP A 141 10.47 -2.16 -13.57
CA ASP A 141 9.65 -3.37 -13.51
C ASP A 141 8.21 -3.05 -13.14
N ILE A 142 8.07 -2.16 -12.19
CA ILE A 142 6.82 -1.72 -11.58
C ILE A 142 6.89 -0.20 -11.37
N ALA A 143 5.75 0.49 -11.44
CA ALA A 143 5.72 1.90 -11.08
C ALA A 143 4.47 2.23 -10.26
N LEU A 144 4.58 3.24 -9.42
CA LEU A 144 3.44 3.88 -8.78
C LEU A 144 3.02 5.07 -9.65
N VAL A 145 1.84 4.99 -10.24
CA VAL A 145 1.34 5.95 -11.22
C VAL A 145 0.03 6.53 -10.75
N ARG A 146 -0.07 7.85 -10.77
CA ARG A 146 -1.34 8.51 -10.51
C ARG A 146 -2.18 8.53 -11.79
N THR A 147 -3.34 7.91 -11.71
CA THR A 147 -4.25 7.74 -12.85
C THR A 147 -5.62 8.34 -12.57
N GLN A 148 -6.38 8.50 -13.66
CA GLN A 148 -7.81 8.77 -13.61
C GLN A 148 -8.52 7.76 -14.52
N PRO A 149 -9.77 7.35 -14.18
CA PRO A 149 -10.49 6.35 -14.97
C PRO A 149 -10.66 6.72 -16.44
N GLU A 150 -10.78 8.01 -16.72
CA GLU A 150 -11.09 8.56 -18.05
C GLU A 150 -9.85 9.03 -18.83
N ILE A 151 -8.69 9.13 -18.18
CA ILE A 151 -7.47 9.67 -18.78
C ILE A 151 -6.35 8.62 -18.71
N CYS A 152 -6.07 8.00 -19.86
CA CYS A 152 -4.84 7.26 -20.16
C CYS A 152 -4.56 6.01 -19.31
N ARG A 153 -5.35 4.94 -19.52
CA ARG A 153 -4.84 3.59 -19.26
C ARG A 153 -4.30 3.01 -20.57
N ASP A 154 -3.00 2.78 -20.63
CA ASP A 154 -2.37 2.08 -21.74
C ASP A 154 -2.84 0.60 -21.74
N PRO A 155 -3.43 0.08 -22.83
CA PRO A 155 -3.96 -1.28 -22.87
C PRO A 155 -2.89 -2.37 -22.74
N GLU A 156 -1.61 -2.05 -22.95
CA GLU A 156 -0.49 -2.97 -22.82
C GLU A 156 -0.04 -3.15 -21.36
N LEU A 157 -0.53 -2.30 -20.45
CA LEU A 157 -0.18 -2.32 -19.04
C LEU A 157 -1.34 -2.84 -18.17
N VAL A 158 -0.98 -3.27 -16.98
CA VAL A 158 -1.92 -3.70 -15.93
C VAL A 158 -1.90 -2.66 -14.82
N TYR A 159 -3.07 -2.29 -14.31
CA TYR A 159 -3.27 -1.27 -13.29
C TYR A 159 -4.04 -1.84 -12.12
N TYR A 160 -3.46 -1.76 -10.93
CA TYR A 160 -4.13 -2.11 -9.68
C TYR A 160 -4.19 -0.89 -8.77
N PRO A 161 -5.40 -0.45 -8.34
CA PRO A 161 -5.54 0.70 -7.47
C PRO A 161 -5.00 0.37 -6.07
N LEU A 162 -4.20 1.28 -5.50
CA LEU A 162 -3.70 1.23 -4.14
C LEU A 162 -4.49 2.16 -3.21
N CYS A 163 -4.87 3.33 -3.71
CA CYS A 163 -5.72 4.27 -3.00
C CYS A 163 -6.41 5.21 -3.96
N ALA A 164 -7.49 5.83 -3.47
CA ALA A 164 -8.23 6.86 -4.16
C ALA A 164 -8.09 8.18 -3.39
N ASP A 165 -7.77 9.25 -4.10
CA ASP A 165 -7.66 10.60 -3.54
C ASP A 165 -8.62 11.53 -4.27
N ASN A 166 -9.31 12.39 -3.52
CA ASN A 166 -10.18 13.41 -4.08
C ASN A 166 -9.44 14.74 -4.23
N LEU A 167 -9.84 15.50 -5.22
CA LEU A 167 -9.33 16.86 -5.42
C LEU A 167 -9.79 17.75 -4.26
N VAL A 168 -8.84 18.51 -3.71
CA VAL A 168 -9.08 19.48 -2.66
C VAL A 168 -8.45 20.83 -3.05
N ALA A 169 -9.00 21.90 -2.54
CA ALA A 169 -8.45 23.25 -2.66
C ALA A 169 -7.68 23.62 -1.38
N PHE A 170 -6.49 24.19 -1.55
CA PHE A 170 -5.72 24.81 -0.49
C PHE A 170 -5.82 26.31 -0.61
N LEU A 171 -6.19 26.97 0.47
CA LEU A 171 -6.44 28.40 0.55
C LEU A 171 -5.80 29.00 1.80
N ASN A 172 -5.56 30.31 1.73
CA ASN A 172 -5.33 31.06 2.95
C ASN A 172 -6.56 30.93 3.88
N PRO A 173 -6.41 30.71 5.20
CA PRO A 173 -7.53 30.59 6.14
C PRO A 173 -8.47 31.80 6.18
N GLU A 174 -8.00 32.97 5.77
CA GLU A 174 -8.81 34.19 5.69
C GLU A 174 -9.58 34.33 4.37
N HIS A 175 -9.34 33.43 3.40
CA HIS A 175 -10.03 33.43 2.11
C HIS A 175 -11.53 33.16 2.30
N PRO A 176 -12.43 33.87 1.59
CA PRO A 176 -13.89 33.66 1.74
C PRO A 176 -14.32 32.21 1.58
N LEU A 177 -13.73 31.49 0.60
CA LEU A 177 -14.04 30.08 0.34
C LEU A 177 -13.45 29.13 1.39
N ALA A 178 -12.58 29.55 2.28
CA ALA A 178 -11.99 28.70 3.31
C ALA A 178 -13.01 28.22 4.36
N ARG A 179 -14.15 28.88 4.45
CA ARG A 179 -15.24 28.53 5.38
C ARG A 179 -16.31 27.64 4.76
N GLU A 180 -16.22 27.39 3.46
CA GLU A 180 -17.17 26.54 2.75
C GLU A 180 -16.95 25.05 3.12
N LYS A 181 -18.04 24.28 3.10
CA LYS A 181 -17.95 22.81 3.29
C LYS A 181 -17.35 22.10 2.07
N SER A 182 -17.54 22.69 0.90
CA SER A 182 -16.96 22.26 -0.38
C SER A 182 -16.97 23.43 -1.36
N ILE A 183 -16.08 23.37 -2.35
CA ILE A 183 -15.94 24.40 -3.39
C ILE A 183 -16.24 23.77 -4.74
N THR A 184 -17.05 24.45 -5.55
CA THR A 184 -17.31 24.04 -6.93
C THR A 184 -16.31 24.68 -7.90
N PHE A 185 -16.16 24.09 -9.09
CA PHE A 185 -15.32 24.72 -10.12
C PHE A 185 -15.87 26.06 -10.60
N GLU A 186 -17.19 26.29 -10.54
CA GLU A 186 -17.81 27.59 -10.83
C GLU A 186 -17.35 28.68 -9.86
N GLN A 187 -17.19 28.38 -8.59
CA GLN A 187 -16.70 29.31 -7.59
C GLN A 187 -15.23 29.69 -7.83
N LEU A 188 -14.45 28.81 -8.48
CA LEU A 188 -13.07 29.05 -8.83
C LEU A 188 -12.88 29.93 -10.09
N LYS A 189 -13.95 30.30 -10.79
CA LYS A 189 -13.92 31.01 -12.07
C LYS A 189 -13.10 32.29 -12.05
N PHE A 190 -13.18 33.03 -10.98
CA PHE A 190 -12.51 34.35 -10.87
C PHE A 190 -11.25 34.31 -10.02
N GLU A 191 -10.86 33.13 -9.54
CA GLU A 191 -9.69 32.94 -8.70
C GLU A 191 -8.42 32.79 -9.52
N ASN A 192 -7.29 33.16 -8.94
CA ASN A 192 -5.97 32.83 -9.47
C ASN A 192 -5.61 31.42 -9.03
N ILE A 193 -5.46 30.52 -9.99
CA ILE A 193 -5.14 29.11 -9.70
C ILE A 193 -3.64 28.91 -9.88
N TYR A 194 -2.97 28.46 -8.83
CA TYR A 194 -1.54 28.16 -8.85
C TYR A 194 -1.34 26.65 -8.91
N LEU A 195 -0.66 26.16 -9.94
CA LEU A 195 -0.33 24.75 -10.16
C LEU A 195 1.17 24.56 -10.35
N ARG A 196 1.63 23.34 -10.20
CA ARG A 196 3.06 23.03 -10.24
C ARG A 196 3.62 22.92 -11.66
N SER A 197 2.86 22.39 -12.58
CA SER A 197 3.31 22.12 -13.96
C SER A 197 2.14 21.83 -14.88
N GLU A 198 2.24 22.25 -16.13
CA GLU A 198 1.31 21.87 -17.20
C GLU A 198 1.29 20.37 -17.51
N ASN A 199 2.39 19.67 -17.21
CA ASN A 199 2.49 18.22 -17.43
C ASN A 199 1.91 17.41 -16.27
N SER A 200 1.43 18.06 -15.20
CA SER A 200 0.89 17.37 -14.04
C SER A 200 -0.51 16.78 -14.31
N THR A 201 -0.81 15.65 -13.68
CA THR A 201 -2.16 15.06 -13.71
C THR A 201 -3.19 16.06 -13.19
N ILE A 202 -2.86 16.83 -12.14
CA ILE A 202 -3.75 17.84 -11.55
C ILE A 202 -4.11 18.91 -12.56
N TYR A 203 -3.14 19.42 -13.35
CA TYR A 203 -3.42 20.39 -14.40
C TYR A 203 -4.40 19.85 -15.43
N LYS A 204 -4.15 18.64 -15.95
CA LYS A 204 -5.03 18.01 -16.94
C LYS A 204 -6.46 17.82 -16.41
N VAL A 205 -6.59 17.44 -15.15
CA VAL A 205 -7.86 17.33 -14.44
C VAL A 205 -8.56 18.68 -14.37
N CYS A 206 -7.87 19.70 -13.88
CA CYS A 206 -8.44 21.03 -13.72
C CYS A 206 -8.88 21.62 -15.06
N VAL A 207 -8.06 21.49 -16.10
CA VAL A 207 -8.41 21.93 -17.46
C VAL A 207 -9.67 21.24 -17.94
N SER A 208 -9.73 19.92 -17.85
CA SER A 208 -10.93 19.15 -18.26
C SER A 208 -12.20 19.60 -17.56
N GLU A 209 -12.15 19.86 -16.25
CA GLU A 209 -13.31 20.33 -15.50
C GLU A 209 -13.71 21.77 -15.86
N PHE A 210 -12.74 22.67 -16.04
CA PHE A 210 -13.03 24.04 -16.46
C PHE A 210 -13.56 24.10 -17.89
N GLU A 211 -13.05 23.27 -18.82
CA GLU A 211 -13.54 23.17 -20.21
C GLU A 211 -15.00 22.70 -20.26
N LYS A 212 -15.40 21.74 -19.41
CA LYS A 212 -16.82 21.31 -19.30
C LYS A 212 -17.74 22.47 -18.95
N LEU A 213 -17.24 23.47 -18.24
CA LEU A 213 -17.99 24.66 -17.81
C LEU A 213 -17.88 25.81 -18.80
N GLY A 214 -17.11 25.64 -19.88
CA GLY A 214 -16.96 26.63 -20.95
C GLY A 214 -16.12 27.87 -20.57
N TYR A 215 -15.24 27.77 -19.59
CA TYR A 215 -14.32 28.84 -19.22
C TYR A 215 -12.97 28.32 -18.74
N MET A 216 -11.97 29.20 -18.69
CA MET A 216 -10.66 28.90 -18.14
C MET A 216 -10.24 30.04 -17.18
N PRO A 217 -9.98 29.75 -15.90
CA PRO A 217 -9.45 30.73 -14.95
C PRO A 217 -8.00 31.09 -15.29
N LYS A 218 -7.45 32.08 -14.61
CA LYS A 218 -6.02 32.38 -14.72
C LYS A 218 -5.23 31.31 -13.99
N ILE A 219 -4.40 30.57 -14.74
CA ILE A 219 -3.55 29.52 -14.18
C ILE A 219 -2.09 30.01 -14.23
N PHE A 220 -1.43 29.88 -13.09
CA PHE A 220 -0.01 30.21 -12.91
C PHE A 220 0.75 28.95 -12.51
N PHE A 221 2.02 28.88 -12.91
CA PHE A 221 2.88 27.74 -12.60
C PHE A 221 4.05 28.15 -11.72
N GLY A 222 4.42 27.27 -10.80
CA GLY A 222 5.56 27.46 -9.92
C GLY A 222 6.01 26.18 -9.24
N GLY A 223 7.23 26.15 -8.71
CA GLY A 223 7.69 25.05 -7.87
C GLY A 223 6.82 24.88 -6.64
N SER A 224 6.81 23.68 -6.04
CA SER A 224 5.96 23.36 -4.90
C SER A 224 6.03 24.39 -3.79
N PHE A 225 7.25 24.77 -3.40
CA PHE A 225 7.47 25.74 -2.33
C PHE A 225 6.88 27.11 -2.67
N SER A 226 7.09 27.62 -3.90
CA SER A 226 6.58 28.91 -4.30
C SER A 226 5.05 28.92 -4.42
N VAL A 227 4.42 27.86 -4.87
CA VAL A 227 2.96 27.72 -4.95
C VAL A 227 2.34 27.83 -3.57
N TYR A 228 2.83 27.06 -2.60
CA TYR A 228 2.30 27.09 -1.24
C TYR A 228 2.50 28.44 -0.56
N ASP A 229 3.65 29.08 -0.76
CA ASP A 229 3.96 30.38 -0.19
C ASP A 229 3.04 31.48 -0.77
N THR A 230 2.74 31.40 -2.06
CA THR A 230 1.80 32.30 -2.74
C THR A 230 0.39 32.16 -2.20
N VAL A 231 -0.08 30.90 -2.04
CA VAL A 231 -1.40 30.62 -1.46
C VAL A 231 -1.47 31.10 0.01
N ARG A 232 -0.42 30.88 0.78
CA ARG A 232 -0.33 31.35 2.16
C ARG A 232 -0.46 32.88 2.28
N ARG A 233 0.09 33.64 1.33
CA ARG A 233 -0.06 35.10 1.27
C ARG A 233 -1.43 35.57 0.80
N GLY A 234 -2.33 34.64 0.43
CA GLY A 234 -3.67 34.97 -0.04
C GLY A 234 -3.73 35.47 -1.49
N GLU A 235 -2.69 35.19 -2.31
CA GLU A 235 -2.60 35.65 -3.71
C GLU A 235 -3.41 34.76 -4.67
N GLY A 236 -3.92 33.61 -4.18
CA GLY A 236 -4.76 32.69 -4.95
C GLY A 236 -4.94 31.34 -4.27
N ILE A 237 -5.33 30.35 -5.05
CA ILE A 237 -5.72 29.00 -4.61
C ILE A 237 -4.83 27.97 -5.33
N THR A 238 -4.47 26.89 -4.67
CA THR A 238 -3.94 25.70 -5.36
C THR A 238 -4.86 24.52 -5.17
N LEU A 239 -4.92 23.68 -6.21
CA LEU A 239 -5.67 22.43 -6.21
C LEU A 239 -4.70 21.25 -6.08
N TYR A 240 -5.08 20.28 -5.25
CA TYR A 240 -4.23 19.12 -4.95
C TYR A 240 -5.07 17.85 -4.79
N LEU A 241 -4.43 16.70 -5.02
CA LEU A 241 -5.04 15.38 -4.81
C LEU A 241 -4.54 14.83 -3.47
N ALA A 242 -5.40 14.79 -2.49
CA ALA A 242 -5.16 14.49 -1.09
C ALA A 242 -4.42 15.60 -0.30
N PRO A 243 -4.67 15.73 1.00
CA PRO A 243 -3.92 16.65 1.84
C PRO A 243 -2.46 16.18 1.96
N PRO A 244 -1.47 17.06 1.74
CA PRO A 244 -0.10 16.75 2.08
C PRO A 244 -0.01 16.47 3.58
N VAL A 245 0.51 15.31 3.94
CA VAL A 245 0.74 14.88 5.33
C VAL A 245 2.09 15.42 5.80
N SER A 246 2.40 16.69 5.59
CA SER A 246 3.65 17.23 6.10
C SER A 246 3.42 18.38 7.05
N GLU A 247 3.92 18.21 8.28
CA GLU A 247 4.10 19.26 9.29
C GLU A 247 5.11 20.35 8.86
N GLU A 248 5.66 20.26 7.64
CA GLU A 248 6.70 21.16 7.12
C GLU A 248 6.21 22.61 6.86
N TYR A 249 4.92 22.85 6.90
CA TYR A 249 4.40 24.20 6.67
C TYR A 249 4.04 24.89 7.98
N SER A 250 4.85 25.83 8.38
CA SER A 250 4.75 26.60 9.63
C SER A 250 3.46 27.43 9.78
N THR A 251 2.60 27.47 8.76
CA THR A 251 1.30 28.15 8.79
C THR A 251 0.27 27.26 8.11
N PRO A 252 -0.78 26.81 8.81
CA PRO A 252 -1.79 25.93 8.24
C PRO A 252 -2.56 26.64 7.11
N LEU A 253 -2.72 25.97 5.98
CA LEU A 253 -3.66 26.34 4.94
C LEU A 253 -5.03 25.75 5.24
N ALA A 254 -6.09 26.40 4.82
CA ALA A 254 -7.41 25.80 4.81
C ALA A 254 -7.47 24.77 3.68
N ILE A 255 -8.04 23.61 3.97
CA ILE A 255 -8.22 22.50 3.01
C ILE A 255 -9.71 22.31 2.84
N VAL A 256 -10.21 22.57 1.62
CA VAL A 256 -11.64 22.49 1.32
C VAL A 256 -11.85 21.50 0.18
N PRO A 257 -12.73 20.48 0.34
CA PRO A 257 -13.05 19.53 -0.72
C PRO A 257 -13.64 20.21 -1.96
N VAL A 258 -13.34 19.70 -3.14
CA VAL A 258 -13.98 20.09 -4.39
C VAL A 258 -15.27 19.27 -4.60
N SER A 259 -16.33 19.91 -5.07
CA SER A 259 -17.62 19.30 -5.34
C SER A 259 -18.13 19.65 -6.76
N PRO A 260 -18.64 18.70 -7.55
CA PRO A 260 -18.66 17.26 -7.26
C PRO A 260 -17.25 16.68 -7.07
N PRO A 261 -17.09 15.56 -6.34
CA PRO A 261 -15.78 14.97 -6.09
C PRO A 261 -15.10 14.58 -7.40
N VAL A 262 -13.87 15.00 -7.57
CA VAL A 262 -12.98 14.58 -8.66
C VAL A 262 -11.95 13.64 -8.08
N THR A 263 -12.07 12.36 -8.40
CA THR A 263 -11.26 11.29 -7.84
C THR A 263 -10.10 10.93 -8.76
N SER A 264 -8.94 10.74 -8.19
CA SER A 264 -7.76 10.16 -8.84
C SER A 264 -7.28 8.96 -8.06
N PHE A 265 -6.69 8.00 -8.75
CA PHE A 265 -6.16 6.77 -8.14
C PHE A 265 -4.64 6.79 -8.16
N MET A 266 -4.05 6.24 -7.11
CA MET A 266 -2.68 5.78 -7.13
C MET A 266 -2.72 4.31 -7.51
N ASP A 267 -2.23 3.99 -8.69
CA ASP A 267 -2.18 2.62 -9.18
C ASP A 267 -0.75 2.09 -9.12
N ILE A 268 -0.61 0.81 -8.78
CA ILE A 268 0.59 0.05 -9.07
C ILE A 268 0.46 -0.48 -10.49
N VAL A 269 1.47 -0.19 -11.32
CA VAL A 269 1.40 -0.43 -12.77
C VAL A 269 2.59 -1.27 -13.21
N PHE A 270 2.35 -2.25 -14.06
CA PHE A 270 3.36 -3.15 -14.62
C PHE A 270 2.93 -3.73 -15.98
N ARG A 271 3.84 -4.41 -16.67
CA ARG A 271 3.58 -5.06 -17.97
C ARG A 271 2.67 -6.27 -17.81
N ARG A 272 1.95 -6.65 -18.86
CA ARG A 272 1.09 -7.86 -18.90
C ARG A 272 1.87 -9.18 -18.90
N GLU A 273 3.17 -9.14 -18.89
CA GLU A 273 4.05 -10.31 -18.79
C GLU A 273 4.09 -10.86 -17.35
N PRO A 274 4.53 -12.12 -17.14
CA PRO A 274 4.83 -12.61 -15.81
C PRO A 274 5.84 -11.69 -15.11
N MET A 275 5.53 -11.30 -13.88
CA MET A 275 6.43 -10.52 -13.05
C MET A 275 7.66 -11.34 -12.63
N SER A 276 8.78 -10.67 -12.38
CA SER A 276 9.89 -11.28 -11.64
C SER A 276 9.47 -11.61 -10.20
N ALA A 277 10.15 -12.57 -9.57
CA ALA A 277 9.87 -12.90 -8.17
C ALA A 277 9.93 -11.68 -7.24
N ALA A 278 10.91 -10.79 -7.46
CA ALA A 278 11.06 -9.56 -6.70
C ALA A 278 9.87 -8.60 -6.91
N ALA A 279 9.40 -8.45 -8.15
CA ALA A 279 8.25 -7.61 -8.47
C ALA A 279 6.95 -8.17 -7.88
N GLU A 280 6.78 -9.50 -7.88
CA GLU A 280 5.61 -10.16 -7.29
C GLU A 280 5.56 -9.97 -5.77
N ILE A 281 6.70 -10.08 -5.08
CA ILE A 281 6.80 -9.86 -3.63
C ILE A 281 6.43 -8.41 -3.30
N PHE A 282 6.96 -7.43 -4.06
CA PHE A 282 6.62 -6.02 -3.87
C PHE A 282 5.14 -5.76 -4.15
N PHE A 283 4.59 -6.31 -5.22
CA PHE A 283 3.17 -6.18 -5.54
C PHE A 283 2.29 -6.68 -4.40
N ARG A 284 2.54 -7.90 -3.89
CA ARG A 284 1.78 -8.47 -2.76
C ARG A 284 1.90 -7.60 -1.51
N PHE A 285 3.11 -7.18 -1.16
CA PHE A 285 3.34 -6.28 -0.04
C PHE A 285 2.50 -5.00 -0.14
N MET A 286 2.49 -4.35 -1.30
CA MET A 286 1.73 -3.11 -1.52
C MET A 286 0.22 -3.36 -1.45
N MET A 287 -0.27 -4.46 -2.00
CA MET A 287 -1.69 -4.83 -1.95
C MET A 287 -2.16 -5.11 -0.53
N ASP A 288 -1.39 -5.84 0.28
CA ASP A 288 -1.72 -6.13 1.69
C ASP A 288 -1.81 -4.84 2.52
N ARG A 289 -0.93 -3.87 2.28
CA ARG A 289 -0.97 -2.56 2.94
C ARG A 289 -2.15 -1.70 2.48
N ALA A 290 -2.51 -1.75 1.19
CA ALA A 290 -3.67 -1.05 0.65
C ALA A 290 -4.99 -1.56 1.25
N ILE A 291 -5.14 -2.88 1.39
CA ILE A 291 -6.30 -3.52 2.02
C ILE A 291 -6.35 -3.20 3.51
N SER A 292 -5.24 -3.34 4.22
CA SER A 292 -5.15 -3.12 5.68
C SER A 292 -5.46 -1.67 6.08
N SER A 293 -5.17 -0.71 5.20
CA SER A 293 -5.47 0.72 5.42
C SER A 293 -6.90 1.11 5.05
N GLY A 294 -7.73 0.17 4.55
CA GLY A 294 -9.10 0.44 4.10
C GLY A 294 -9.19 1.32 2.84
N ASN A 295 -8.08 1.48 2.12
CA ASN A 295 -7.99 2.32 0.91
C ASN A 295 -8.61 1.63 -0.32
N ILE A 296 -8.79 0.30 -0.25
CA ILE A 296 -9.47 -0.52 -1.26
C ILE A 296 -10.53 -1.36 -0.54
N LYS A 297 -11.74 -1.39 -1.08
CA LYS A 297 -12.83 -2.28 -0.63
C LYS A 297 -12.86 -3.54 -1.47
#